data_b4cb4279bb4cef4e1ae915633da3d0af
#
_entry.id   b4cb4279bb4cef4e1ae915633da3d0af
#
_cell.length_a   1.000
_cell.length_b   1.000
_cell.length_c   1.000
_cell.angle_alpha   90.00
_cell.angle_beta   90.00
_cell.angle_gamma   90.00
#
_symmetry.space_group_name_H-M   'P 1'
#
loop_
_entity.id
_entity.type
_entity.pdbx_description
1 polymer ?
#
loop_
_entity_poly.entity_id
_entity_poly.type
_entity_poly.pdbx_seq_one_letter_code
_entity_poly.pdbx_strand_id
1 'polypeptide(L)'
;MIENRKQDVLFHCKIFAAKLGFSDYIVCLSWLLDYARSDNISLMIQCAHDFTKFGQENKSLVQTYEQIIKDIKNGSYKPVYFLMGEEPFYIDVISNYIAEHVLDEGQKEFNQSVLYGGDVDVLTVISEAKRFPMMGDYQVVIVKEAQNIKNLEPKKSEDANPFLAYVEKPQKSTLLVICYKYKKLDKRKALAKTIDKTGVLFESEKLKDYKVAEWIADYVKRKGYSIDSRNANLLAEYLGNDLGKIVNETGKVFISLPKGAALTSDIIERNIGISKDYNIFELQKVFGERDVLKTTRIVHYFAQNQKEHPLPLIMATLYGYFTKLIKYHFLKATVPAGSIAGELGVNPYFLKEYETAARNYNERKVRQIIGWLREMDVKSKGVDNGSTEHGELLKEFFFKAMH
;
A
#
# COMPACT_ATOMS: atom_id res chain seq x y z
N MET A 1 26.87 14.89 43.37
CA MET A 1 26.55 13.44 43.32
C MET A 1 25.23 13.14 42.58
N ILE A 2 24.20 13.96 42.72
CA ILE A 2 22.90 13.80 42.05
C ILE A 2 22.97 14.15 40.55
N GLU A 3 23.74 15.17 40.19
CA GLU A 3 23.92 15.63 38.79
C GLU A 3 24.67 14.61 37.92
N ASN A 4 25.70 13.94 38.47
CA ASN A 4 26.41 12.88 37.74
C ASN A 4 25.55 11.65 37.51
N ARG A 5 24.66 11.29 38.42
CA ARG A 5 23.69 10.19 38.21
C ARG A 5 22.63 10.53 37.15
N LYS A 6 22.26 11.80 37.01
CA LYS A 6 21.34 12.27 35.94
C LYS A 6 21.97 12.11 34.57
N GLN A 7 23.22 12.46 34.41
CA GLN A 7 23.94 12.31 33.14
C GLN A 7 24.19 10.85 32.78
N ASP A 8 24.48 9.98 33.75
CA ASP A 8 24.64 8.54 33.53
C ASP A 8 23.35 7.86 33.10
N VAL A 9 22.20 8.20 33.70
CA VAL A 9 20.89 7.65 33.30
C VAL A 9 20.50 8.14 31.90
N LEU A 10 20.67 9.43 31.59
CA LEU A 10 20.43 9.97 30.25
C LEU A 10 21.34 9.35 29.18
N PHE A 11 22.60 9.09 29.52
CA PHE A 11 23.56 8.46 28.63
C PHE A 11 23.18 6.99 28.34
N HIS A 12 22.79 6.23 29.38
CA HIS A 12 22.34 4.85 29.21
C HIS A 12 21.01 4.75 28.47
N CYS A 13 20.05 5.62 28.73
CA CYS A 13 18.80 5.71 27.98
C CYS A 13 19.03 6.04 26.49
N LYS A 14 19.97 6.94 26.17
CA LYS A 14 20.33 7.28 24.78
C LYS A 14 21.00 6.11 24.05
N ILE A 15 21.91 5.38 24.71
CA ILE A 15 22.57 4.20 24.13
C ILE A 15 21.56 3.06 23.93
N PHE A 16 20.65 2.86 24.86
CA PHE A 16 19.64 1.81 24.80
C PHE A 16 18.59 2.10 23.73
N ALA A 17 18.09 3.34 23.63
CA ALA A 17 17.15 3.75 22.60
C ALA A 17 17.72 3.66 21.18
N ALA A 18 19.02 3.90 21.01
CA ALA A 18 19.71 3.79 19.72
C ALA A 18 19.87 2.34 19.22
N LYS A 19 19.71 1.34 20.10
CA LYS A 19 19.89 -0.08 19.79
C LYS A 19 18.60 -0.88 19.63
N LEU A 20 17.43 -0.31 20.03
CA LEU A 20 16.17 -1.06 20.14
C LEU A 20 15.17 -0.67 19.06
N GLY A 21 14.54 -1.65 18.45
CA GLY A 21 13.38 -1.48 17.57
C GLY A 21 12.09 -1.25 18.38
N PHE A 22 11.02 -0.83 17.70
CA PHE A 22 9.75 -0.36 18.29
C PHE A 22 9.06 -1.36 19.26
N SER A 23 9.39 -2.66 19.19
CA SER A 23 8.83 -3.70 20.06
C SER A 23 9.33 -3.61 21.52
N ASP A 24 10.48 -2.97 21.71
CA ASP A 24 11.17 -2.93 23.01
C ASP A 24 10.82 -1.67 23.85
N TYR A 25 9.96 -0.81 23.30
CA TYR A 25 9.43 0.38 23.99
C TYR A 25 8.63 0.00 25.26
N ILE A 26 7.89 -1.13 25.22
CA ILE A 26 7.12 -1.63 26.36
C ILE A 26 8.06 -2.14 27.47
N VAL A 27 9.17 -2.75 27.09
CA VAL A 27 10.19 -3.25 28.06
C VAL A 27 10.90 -2.07 28.73
N CYS A 28 11.22 -1.01 27.98
CA CYS A 28 11.78 0.22 28.54
C CYS A 28 10.81 0.93 29.51
N LEU A 29 9.51 0.96 29.20
CA LEU A 29 8.48 1.50 30.08
C LEU A 29 8.33 0.67 31.37
N SER A 30 8.39 -0.66 31.31
CA SER A 30 8.34 -1.51 32.50
C SER A 30 9.56 -1.30 33.41
N TRP A 31 10.74 -1.11 32.83
CA TRP A 31 11.97 -0.84 33.55
C TRP A 31 11.99 0.56 34.19
N LEU A 32 11.45 1.58 33.51
CA LEU A 32 11.23 2.90 34.04
C LEU A 32 10.20 2.89 35.19
N LEU A 33 9.16 2.07 35.12
CA LEU A 33 8.17 1.89 36.18
C LEU A 33 8.76 1.16 37.40
N ASP A 34 9.67 0.21 37.23
CA ASP A 34 10.36 -0.46 38.35
C ASP A 34 11.38 0.47 39.02
N TYR A 35 12.06 1.33 38.26
CA TYR A 35 12.95 2.36 38.78
C TYR A 35 12.19 3.50 39.52
N ALA A 36 10.94 3.74 39.13
CA ALA A 36 10.04 4.76 39.75
C ALA A 36 9.61 4.43 41.18
N ARG A 37 9.79 3.18 41.60
CA ARG A 37 9.54 2.80 43.02
C ARG A 37 10.56 3.38 43.99
N SER A 38 11.57 4.10 43.53
CA SER A 38 12.54 4.85 44.33
C SER A 38 12.35 6.38 44.16
N ASP A 39 11.58 6.99 45.00
CA ASP A 39 11.48 8.39 45.45
C ASP A 39 11.79 9.60 44.56
N ASN A 40 11.85 9.52 43.22
CA ASN A 40 12.16 10.70 42.38
C ASN A 40 11.28 10.88 41.15
N ILE A 41 10.00 11.15 41.37
CA ILE A 41 8.96 11.36 40.35
C ILE A 41 9.31 12.49 39.36
N SER A 42 10.01 13.54 39.81
CA SER A 42 10.41 14.68 38.96
C SER A 42 11.41 14.26 37.85
N LEU A 43 12.34 13.36 38.17
CA LEU A 43 13.33 12.85 37.22
C LEU A 43 12.69 11.97 36.15
N MET A 44 11.64 11.24 36.52
CA MET A 44 10.87 10.39 35.61
C MET A 44 10.10 11.18 34.57
N ILE A 45 9.44 12.25 35.00
CA ILE A 45 8.65 13.13 34.11
C ILE A 45 9.60 13.79 33.10
N GLN A 46 10.77 14.23 33.54
CA GLN A 46 11.79 14.80 32.67
C GLN A 46 12.34 13.78 31.69
N CYS A 47 12.71 12.58 32.15
CA CYS A 47 13.17 11.49 31.24
C CYS A 47 12.08 11.03 30.28
N ALA A 48 10.83 10.91 30.69
CA ALA A 48 9.72 10.57 29.79
C ALA A 48 9.46 11.68 28.76
N HIS A 49 9.57 12.94 29.18
CA HIS A 49 9.42 14.09 28.27
C HIS A 49 10.59 14.19 27.29
N ASP A 50 11.82 13.98 27.74
CA ASP A 50 13.00 13.97 26.88
C ASP A 50 13.02 12.74 25.96
N PHE A 51 12.46 11.60 26.40
CA PHE A 51 12.31 10.38 25.61
C PHE A 51 11.24 10.53 24.51
N THR A 52 10.11 11.18 24.82
CA THR A 52 9.09 11.52 23.81
C THR A 52 9.63 12.54 22.80
N LYS A 53 10.39 13.50 23.24
CA LYS A 53 11.06 14.49 22.38
C LYS A 53 12.17 13.85 21.51
N PHE A 54 12.97 12.95 22.09
CA PHE A 54 14.00 12.20 21.36
C PHE A 54 13.40 11.18 20.36
N GLY A 55 12.26 10.57 20.72
CA GLY A 55 11.48 9.71 19.81
C GLY A 55 10.79 10.49 18.68
N GLN A 56 10.50 11.78 18.91
CA GLN A 56 10.00 12.69 17.87
C GLN A 56 11.12 13.27 17.00
N GLU A 57 12.33 13.52 17.55
CA GLU A 57 13.48 14.04 16.81
C GLU A 57 14.19 12.97 15.96
N ASN A 58 14.09 11.67 16.31
CA ASN A 58 14.66 10.56 15.54
C ASN A 58 13.64 9.81 14.64
N LYS A 59 12.36 10.18 14.63
CA LYS A 59 11.58 10.02 13.43
C LYS A 59 12.18 10.98 12.42
N SER A 60 13.06 10.51 11.51
CA SER A 60 13.15 11.10 10.19
C SER A 60 11.70 11.37 9.81
N LEU A 61 11.34 12.63 9.61
CA LEU A 61 10.03 13.04 9.16
C LEU A 61 9.84 12.34 7.81
N VAL A 62 9.30 11.13 7.82
CA VAL A 62 8.79 10.51 6.61
C VAL A 62 7.67 11.45 6.19
N GLN A 63 8.02 12.40 5.32
CA GLN A 63 7.06 13.36 4.79
C GLN A 63 5.95 12.55 4.14
N THR A 64 4.73 12.75 4.60
CA THR A 64 3.59 12.15 3.93
C THR A 64 3.39 12.83 2.58
N TYR A 65 2.77 12.14 1.61
CA TYR A 65 2.53 12.76 0.31
C TYR A 65 1.67 14.03 0.43
N GLU A 66 0.75 14.08 1.40
CA GLU A 66 -0.07 15.26 1.70
C GLU A 66 0.79 16.46 2.14
N GLN A 67 1.81 16.21 2.97
CA GLN A 67 2.72 17.26 3.40
C GLN A 67 3.54 17.80 2.23
N ILE A 68 4.05 16.91 1.38
CA ILE A 68 4.80 17.29 0.16
C ILE A 68 3.92 18.15 -0.76
N ILE A 69 2.69 17.73 -1.02
CA ILE A 69 1.73 18.50 -1.84
C ILE A 69 1.42 19.85 -1.19
N LYS A 70 1.26 19.91 0.13
CA LYS A 70 1.02 21.15 0.86
C LYS A 70 2.21 22.12 0.78
N ASP A 71 3.44 21.61 0.90
CA ASP A 71 4.65 22.42 0.79
C ASP A 71 4.78 23.01 -0.63
N ILE A 72 4.52 22.21 -1.67
CA ILE A 72 4.52 22.66 -3.05
C ILE A 72 3.43 23.74 -3.28
N LYS A 73 2.22 23.55 -2.76
CA LYS A 73 1.14 24.56 -2.83
C LYS A 73 1.52 25.90 -2.22
N ASN A 74 2.32 25.86 -1.15
CA ASN A 74 2.79 27.07 -0.46
C ASN A 74 4.03 27.68 -1.11
N GLY A 75 4.49 27.18 -2.27
CA GLY A 75 5.69 27.66 -2.94
C GLY A 75 7.00 27.25 -2.26
N SER A 76 6.96 26.34 -1.29
CA SER A 76 8.14 25.82 -0.62
C SER A 76 8.74 24.66 -1.39
N TYR A 77 9.56 25.00 -2.41
CA TYR A 77 10.16 24.01 -3.29
C TYR A 77 11.50 23.52 -2.76
N LYS A 78 11.79 22.25 -3.03
CA LYS A 78 13.11 21.63 -2.80
C LYS A 78 13.78 21.33 -4.14
N PRO A 79 15.11 21.40 -4.22
CA PRO A 79 15.83 21.20 -5.48
C PRO A 79 15.80 19.74 -5.97
N VAL A 80 15.58 18.76 -5.09
CA VAL A 80 15.54 17.34 -5.44
C VAL A 80 14.34 16.68 -4.75
N TYR A 81 13.52 15.99 -5.52
CA TYR A 81 12.46 15.10 -5.06
C TYR A 81 12.79 13.69 -5.54
N PHE A 82 13.20 12.82 -4.64
CA PHE A 82 13.43 11.41 -4.94
C PHE A 82 12.25 10.59 -4.42
N LEU A 83 11.37 10.19 -5.34
CA LEU A 83 10.12 9.50 -5.06
C LEU A 83 10.30 8.01 -5.37
N MET A 84 10.34 7.17 -4.34
CA MET A 84 10.61 5.74 -4.49
C MET A 84 9.56 4.87 -3.80
N GLY A 85 9.51 3.59 -4.13
CA GLY A 85 8.71 2.62 -3.40
C GLY A 85 7.85 1.70 -4.26
N GLU A 86 7.12 0.83 -3.58
CA GLU A 86 6.33 -0.24 -4.19
C GLU A 86 4.96 0.23 -4.70
N GLU A 87 4.45 1.37 -4.16
CA GLU A 87 3.18 1.95 -4.58
C GLU A 87 3.41 3.12 -5.54
N PRO A 88 3.21 2.94 -6.86
CA PRO A 88 3.47 3.97 -7.84
C PRO A 88 2.48 5.13 -7.79
N PHE A 89 1.28 4.93 -7.26
CA PHE A 89 0.21 5.92 -7.26
C PHE A 89 0.64 7.26 -6.63
N TYR A 90 1.25 7.23 -5.45
CA TYR A 90 1.68 8.48 -4.78
C TYR A 90 2.86 9.14 -5.46
N ILE A 91 3.75 8.35 -6.09
CA ILE A 91 4.86 8.86 -6.90
C ILE A 91 4.30 9.66 -8.08
N ASP A 92 3.29 9.10 -8.76
CA ASP A 92 2.63 9.77 -9.89
C ASP A 92 1.83 10.99 -9.43
N VAL A 93 1.13 10.94 -8.31
CA VAL A 93 0.39 12.09 -7.76
C VAL A 93 1.33 13.26 -7.49
N ILE A 94 2.46 13.04 -6.84
CA ILE A 94 3.43 14.10 -6.53
C ILE A 94 4.07 14.64 -7.81
N SER A 95 4.58 13.76 -8.67
CA SER A 95 5.27 14.17 -9.90
C SER A 95 4.35 14.93 -10.87
N ASN A 96 3.11 14.48 -11.04
CA ASN A 96 2.13 15.16 -11.88
C ASN A 96 1.71 16.50 -11.26
N TYR A 97 1.56 16.56 -9.93
CA TYR A 97 1.25 17.81 -9.26
C TYR A 97 2.36 18.87 -9.46
N ILE A 98 3.63 18.46 -9.39
CA ILE A 98 4.77 19.34 -9.68
C ILE A 98 4.72 19.80 -11.15
N ALA A 99 4.48 18.88 -12.09
CA ALA A 99 4.41 19.17 -13.52
C ALA A 99 3.30 20.18 -13.88
N GLU A 100 2.17 20.12 -13.16
CA GLU A 100 1.00 20.93 -13.46
C GLU A 100 1.03 22.31 -12.80
N HIS A 101 1.66 22.46 -11.61
CA HIS A 101 1.43 23.62 -10.75
C HIS A 101 2.68 24.47 -10.43
N VAL A 102 3.90 23.99 -10.73
CA VAL A 102 5.13 24.75 -10.40
C VAL A 102 5.43 25.81 -11.42
N LEU A 103 5.13 25.55 -12.69
CA LEU A 103 5.35 26.46 -13.80
C LEU A 103 4.02 26.86 -14.43
N ASP A 104 3.93 28.12 -14.86
CA ASP A 104 2.82 28.59 -15.68
C ASP A 104 2.88 27.95 -17.08
N GLU A 105 1.73 27.87 -17.78
CA GLU A 105 1.64 27.21 -19.08
C GLU A 105 2.66 27.74 -20.10
N GLY A 106 2.89 29.06 -20.15
CA GLY A 106 3.89 29.68 -21.03
C GLY A 106 5.34 29.36 -20.67
N GLN A 107 5.61 28.99 -19.43
CA GLN A 107 6.96 28.62 -18.96
C GLN A 107 7.25 27.13 -19.17
N LYS A 108 6.23 26.28 -19.19
CA LYS A 108 6.39 24.83 -19.33
C LYS A 108 7.13 24.43 -20.60
N GLU A 109 6.86 25.08 -21.70
CA GLU A 109 7.47 24.77 -23.00
C GLU A 109 9.00 24.92 -22.96
N PHE A 110 9.52 25.87 -22.20
CA PHE A 110 10.95 26.18 -22.15
C PHE A 110 11.65 25.61 -20.91
N ASN A 111 10.93 25.45 -19.80
CA ASN A 111 11.49 25.14 -18.50
C ASN A 111 11.05 23.80 -17.92
N GLN A 112 10.23 23.00 -18.63
CA GLN A 112 9.84 21.67 -18.18
C GLN A 112 10.38 20.61 -19.13
N SER A 113 11.14 19.68 -18.56
CA SER A 113 11.64 18.51 -19.28
C SER A 113 11.14 17.23 -18.64
N VAL A 114 10.63 16.30 -19.46
CA VAL A 114 10.24 14.96 -19.03
C VAL A 114 11.14 13.94 -19.72
N LEU A 115 11.92 13.22 -18.91
CA LEU A 115 12.86 12.21 -19.35
C LEU A 115 12.38 10.82 -18.94
N TYR A 116 12.74 9.79 -19.68
CA TYR A 116 12.45 8.39 -19.32
C TYR A 116 13.75 7.65 -19.02
N GLY A 117 13.79 6.96 -17.88
CA GLY A 117 15.01 6.29 -17.39
C GLY A 117 15.57 5.19 -18.29
N GLY A 118 14.78 4.68 -19.23
CA GLY A 118 15.24 3.74 -20.26
C GLY A 118 16.04 4.40 -21.38
N ASP A 119 15.81 5.70 -21.62
CA ASP A 119 16.32 6.46 -22.76
C ASP A 119 17.50 7.34 -22.40
N VAL A 120 17.75 7.57 -21.09
CA VAL A 120 18.79 8.48 -20.60
C VAL A 120 19.73 7.80 -19.63
N ASP A 121 20.94 8.37 -19.52
CA ASP A 121 21.89 8.02 -18.47
C ASP A 121 21.94 9.09 -17.37
N VAL A 122 22.70 8.81 -16.32
CA VAL A 122 22.86 9.72 -15.16
C VAL A 122 23.45 11.08 -15.58
N LEU A 123 24.38 11.10 -16.52
CA LEU A 123 25.05 12.34 -16.94
C LEU A 123 24.09 13.24 -17.73
N THR A 124 23.26 12.67 -18.57
CA THR A 124 22.19 13.38 -19.29
C THR A 124 21.20 14.02 -18.31
N VAL A 125 20.74 13.28 -17.30
CA VAL A 125 19.87 13.83 -16.25
C VAL A 125 20.52 14.99 -15.51
N ILE A 126 21.78 14.86 -15.13
CA ILE A 126 22.53 15.92 -14.44
C ILE A 126 22.75 17.14 -15.34
N SER A 127 23.07 16.91 -16.62
CA SER A 127 23.24 17.99 -17.59
C SER A 127 21.96 18.81 -17.72
N GLU A 128 20.83 18.15 -17.85
CA GLU A 128 19.52 18.80 -17.92
C GLU A 128 19.19 19.53 -16.61
N ALA A 129 19.46 18.91 -15.47
CA ALA A 129 19.19 19.52 -14.16
C ALA A 129 20.11 20.72 -13.82
N LYS A 130 21.24 20.88 -14.50
CA LYS A 130 22.15 22.02 -14.33
C LYS A 130 21.86 23.20 -15.25
N ARG A 131 20.90 23.08 -16.18
CA ARG A 131 20.48 24.21 -17.01
C ARG A 131 19.85 25.29 -16.14
N PHE A 132 19.92 26.52 -16.60
CA PHE A 132 19.23 27.65 -16.00
C PHE A 132 17.84 27.80 -16.65
N PRO A 133 16.82 28.19 -15.86
CA PRO A 133 15.49 28.45 -16.42
C PRO A 133 15.55 29.62 -17.42
N MET A 134 14.74 29.53 -18.45
CA MET A 134 14.52 30.59 -19.42
C MET A 134 13.24 31.34 -19.05
N MET A 135 13.33 32.68 -18.88
CA MET A 135 12.19 33.53 -18.58
C MET A 135 11.35 33.14 -17.36
N GLY A 136 12.01 32.65 -16.27
CA GLY A 136 11.34 32.27 -15.03
C GLY A 136 12.35 31.97 -13.92
N ASP A 137 11.81 31.72 -12.70
CA ASP A 137 12.63 31.47 -11.52
C ASP A 137 13.04 30.00 -11.38
N TYR A 138 12.25 29.10 -11.96
CA TYR A 138 12.43 27.66 -11.80
C TYR A 138 12.39 26.90 -13.12
N GLN A 139 13.13 25.78 -13.12
CA GLN A 139 13.09 24.72 -14.12
C GLN A 139 12.59 23.44 -13.45
N VAL A 140 11.80 22.65 -14.13
CA VAL A 140 11.30 21.34 -13.66
C VAL A 140 11.82 20.24 -14.56
N VAL A 141 12.57 19.30 -13.98
CA VAL A 141 13.08 18.12 -14.69
C VAL A 141 12.49 16.88 -14.04
N ILE A 142 11.61 16.16 -14.75
CA ILE A 142 10.95 14.96 -14.27
C ILE A 142 11.53 13.75 -14.96
N VAL A 143 12.10 12.83 -14.18
CA VAL A 143 12.63 11.57 -14.70
C VAL A 143 11.67 10.45 -14.33
N LYS A 144 10.87 10.01 -15.31
CA LYS A 144 9.96 8.87 -15.17
C LYS A 144 10.74 7.55 -15.32
N GLU A 145 10.28 6.52 -14.63
CA GLU A 145 10.90 5.18 -14.66
C GLU A 145 12.41 5.16 -14.37
N ALA A 146 12.83 6.01 -13.43
CA ALA A 146 14.24 6.17 -13.07
C ALA A 146 14.92 4.87 -12.58
N GLN A 147 14.17 3.82 -12.20
CA GLN A 147 14.67 2.49 -11.89
C GLN A 147 15.38 1.80 -13.08
N ASN A 148 15.18 2.32 -14.28
CA ASN A 148 15.81 1.80 -15.51
C ASN A 148 17.12 2.54 -15.87
N ILE A 149 17.46 3.65 -15.18
CA ILE A 149 18.72 4.35 -15.39
C ILE A 149 19.87 3.47 -14.94
N LYS A 150 20.82 3.24 -15.83
CA LYS A 150 22.04 2.48 -15.54
C LYS A 150 22.93 3.30 -14.57
N ASN A 151 23.44 2.63 -13.53
CA ASN A 151 24.38 3.21 -12.56
C ASN A 151 23.86 4.43 -11.77
N LEU A 152 22.56 4.60 -11.62
CA LEU A 152 21.98 5.58 -10.71
C LEU A 152 22.48 5.32 -9.26
N GLU A 153 22.50 4.04 -8.86
CA GLU A 153 23.16 3.58 -7.64
C GLU A 153 24.45 2.85 -7.99
N PRO A 154 25.63 3.30 -7.53
CA PRO A 154 26.88 2.58 -7.78
C PRO A 154 26.86 1.24 -7.04
N LYS A 155 27.39 0.20 -7.69
CA LYS A 155 27.49 -1.14 -7.11
C LYS A 155 28.56 -1.22 -6.01
N LYS A 156 29.60 -0.39 -6.09
CA LYS A 156 30.68 -0.28 -5.10
C LYS A 156 30.69 1.09 -4.48
N SER A 157 31.02 1.17 -3.19
CA SER A 157 31.08 2.42 -2.43
C SER A 157 32.26 3.34 -2.84
N GLU A 158 33.21 2.83 -3.60
CA GLU A 158 34.42 3.53 -4.05
C GLU A 158 34.24 4.20 -5.41
N ASP A 159 33.19 3.86 -6.17
CA ASP A 159 32.94 4.48 -7.47
C ASP A 159 32.43 5.93 -7.26
N ALA A 160 33.10 6.89 -7.88
CA ALA A 160 32.63 8.27 -7.93
C ALA A 160 31.20 8.29 -8.54
N ASN A 161 30.20 8.60 -7.74
CA ASN A 161 28.82 8.69 -8.20
C ASN A 161 28.50 10.13 -8.64
N PRO A 162 28.37 10.42 -9.95
CA PRO A 162 28.05 11.74 -10.44
C PRO A 162 26.72 12.27 -9.89
N PHE A 163 25.75 11.39 -9.68
CA PHE A 163 24.45 11.75 -9.13
C PHE A 163 24.56 12.19 -7.65
N LEU A 164 25.35 11.48 -6.84
CA LEU A 164 25.64 11.88 -5.47
C LEU A 164 26.30 13.28 -5.43
N ALA A 165 27.31 13.52 -6.27
CA ALA A 165 27.98 14.81 -6.34
C ALA A 165 27.02 15.95 -6.74
N TYR A 166 26.05 15.69 -7.62
CA TYR A 166 25.00 16.66 -7.94
C TYR A 166 24.08 16.94 -6.75
N VAL A 167 23.61 15.88 -6.07
CA VAL A 167 22.68 16.00 -4.95
C VAL A 167 23.32 16.69 -3.72
N GLU A 168 24.64 16.62 -3.54
CA GLU A 168 25.35 17.36 -2.49
C GLU A 168 25.27 18.88 -2.69
N LYS A 169 25.28 19.33 -3.94
CA LYS A 169 25.18 20.76 -4.32
C LYS A 169 24.23 20.94 -5.50
N PRO A 170 22.92 20.72 -5.30
CA PRO A 170 21.95 20.78 -6.38
C PRO A 170 21.74 22.22 -6.84
N GLN A 171 21.37 22.38 -8.11
CA GLN A 171 20.94 23.66 -8.67
C GLN A 171 19.66 24.12 -7.99
N LYS A 172 19.69 25.27 -7.32
CA LYS A 172 18.54 25.76 -6.52
C LYS A 172 17.34 26.21 -7.36
N SER A 173 17.58 26.63 -8.59
CA SER A 173 16.54 27.02 -9.55
C SER A 173 15.94 25.82 -10.29
N THR A 174 16.35 24.58 -9.98
CA THR A 174 15.83 23.36 -10.62
C THR A 174 15.09 22.51 -9.61
N LEU A 175 13.88 22.06 -9.96
CA LEU A 175 13.20 20.97 -9.28
C LEU A 175 13.47 19.68 -10.05
N LEU A 176 14.42 18.87 -9.57
CA LEU A 176 14.69 17.55 -10.14
C LEU A 176 13.82 16.51 -9.45
N VAL A 177 12.91 15.90 -10.20
CA VAL A 177 11.96 14.89 -9.70
C VAL A 177 12.33 13.53 -10.26
N ILE A 178 12.76 12.62 -9.40
CA ILE A 178 13.16 11.25 -9.72
C ILE A 178 12.04 10.29 -9.33
N CYS A 179 11.35 9.71 -10.32
CA CYS A 179 10.30 8.72 -10.09
C CYS A 179 10.90 7.30 -10.15
N TYR A 180 11.26 6.75 -8.97
CA TYR A 180 11.93 5.46 -8.82
C TYR A 180 10.93 4.39 -8.35
N LYS A 181 10.16 3.85 -9.30
CA LYS A 181 9.04 2.93 -9.02
C LYS A 181 9.52 1.50 -8.75
N TYR A 182 8.78 0.78 -7.90
CA TYR A 182 8.98 -0.65 -7.57
C TYR A 182 10.34 -1.01 -6.95
N LYS A 183 11.15 -0.03 -6.67
CA LYS A 183 12.47 -0.18 -6.03
C LYS A 183 12.65 0.85 -4.92
N LYS A 184 13.63 0.60 -4.05
CA LYS A 184 13.97 1.48 -2.93
C LYS A 184 15.49 1.66 -2.87
N LEU A 185 15.94 2.86 -2.53
CA LEU A 185 17.33 3.10 -2.15
C LEU A 185 17.60 2.51 -0.77
N ASP A 186 18.80 2.01 -0.55
CA ASP A 186 19.24 1.67 0.80
C ASP A 186 19.47 2.96 1.60
N LYS A 187 18.60 3.24 2.56
CA LYS A 187 18.64 4.45 3.42
C LYS A 187 19.94 4.59 4.23
N ARG A 188 20.71 3.51 4.35
CA ARG A 188 22.01 3.54 5.04
C ARG A 188 23.13 4.13 4.17
N LYS A 189 22.97 4.11 2.85
CA LYS A 189 23.95 4.61 1.89
C LYS A 189 24.01 6.14 1.84
N ALA A 190 25.15 6.66 1.44
CA ALA A 190 25.40 8.10 1.35
C ALA A 190 24.38 8.83 0.46
N LEU A 191 24.03 8.26 -0.70
CA LEU A 191 23.08 8.86 -1.62
C LEU A 191 21.72 9.16 -0.95
N ALA A 192 21.12 8.16 -0.28
CA ALA A 192 19.83 8.36 0.38
C ALA A 192 19.90 9.39 1.52
N LYS A 193 20.96 9.35 2.32
CA LYS A 193 21.19 10.33 3.41
C LYS A 193 21.38 11.75 2.88
N THR A 194 22.06 11.90 1.76
CA THR A 194 22.30 13.21 1.16
C THR A 194 21.01 13.77 0.57
N ILE A 195 20.20 12.94 -0.13
CA ILE A 195 18.89 13.35 -0.65
C ILE A 195 17.97 13.79 0.49
N ASP A 196 17.90 13.03 1.58
CA ASP A 196 17.08 13.37 2.74
C ASP A 196 17.46 14.71 3.38
N LYS A 197 18.75 15.07 3.33
CA LYS A 197 19.27 16.32 3.85
C LYS A 197 19.07 17.52 2.91
N THR A 198 19.21 17.33 1.61
CA THR A 198 19.23 18.44 0.62
C THR A 198 17.92 18.61 -0.13
N GLY A 199 17.04 17.59 -0.10
CA GLY A 199 15.79 17.55 -0.84
C GLY A 199 14.68 16.85 -0.10
N VAL A 200 13.90 16.08 -0.83
CA VAL A 200 12.82 15.22 -0.33
C VAL A 200 13.11 13.77 -0.72
N LEU A 201 13.24 12.89 0.26
CA LEU A 201 13.27 11.45 0.06
C LEU A 201 11.93 10.86 0.48
N PHE A 202 11.06 10.61 -0.48
CA PHE A 202 9.74 10.04 -0.23
C PHE A 202 9.74 8.55 -0.53
N GLU A 203 9.26 7.74 0.41
CA GLU A 203 9.07 6.30 0.23
C GLU A 203 7.59 5.96 0.26
N SER A 204 7.09 5.45 -0.87
CA SER A 204 5.71 4.99 -1.03
C SER A 204 5.62 3.50 -0.76
N GLU A 205 5.01 3.13 0.36
CA GLU A 205 4.79 1.73 0.73
C GLU A 205 3.47 1.22 0.16
N LYS A 206 3.46 -0.04 -0.28
CA LYS A 206 2.26 -0.70 -0.73
C LYS A 206 1.25 -0.82 0.41
N LEU A 207 0.00 -0.43 0.13
CA LEU A 207 -1.06 -0.53 1.11
C LEU A 207 -1.39 -2.00 1.39
N LYS A 208 -1.51 -2.35 2.68
CA LYS A 208 -1.93 -3.70 3.09
C LYS A 208 -3.40 -3.92 2.74
N ASP A 209 -3.75 -5.11 2.27
CA ASP A 209 -5.08 -5.42 1.74
C ASP A 209 -6.21 -5.02 2.69
N TYR A 210 -6.06 -5.26 4.00
CA TYR A 210 -7.08 -4.91 5.00
C TYR A 210 -7.29 -3.40 5.20
N LYS A 211 -6.37 -2.55 4.71
CA LYS A 211 -6.48 -1.08 4.77
C LYS A 211 -7.06 -0.46 3.50
N VAL A 212 -7.22 -1.24 2.43
CA VAL A 212 -7.66 -0.71 1.14
C VAL A 212 -9.08 -0.15 1.22
N ALA A 213 -10.00 -0.83 1.90
CA ALA A 213 -11.38 -0.36 2.05
C ALA A 213 -11.48 0.98 2.82
N GLU A 214 -10.69 1.14 3.88
CA GLU A 214 -10.59 2.40 4.63
C GLU A 214 -10.05 3.52 3.73
N TRP A 215 -8.99 3.22 2.98
CA TRP A 215 -8.41 4.16 2.03
C TRP A 215 -9.41 4.58 0.94
N ILE A 216 -10.21 3.63 0.40
CA ILE A 216 -11.26 3.93 -0.57
C ILE A 216 -12.30 4.88 0.04
N ALA A 217 -12.76 4.63 1.26
CA ALA A 217 -13.73 5.47 1.94
C ALA A 217 -13.21 6.91 2.12
N ASP A 218 -11.95 7.04 2.55
CA ASP A 218 -11.29 8.34 2.69
C ASP A 218 -11.07 9.03 1.35
N TYR A 219 -10.69 8.30 0.30
CA TYR A 219 -10.52 8.85 -1.04
C TYR A 219 -11.84 9.38 -1.59
N VAL A 220 -12.91 8.60 -1.52
CA VAL A 220 -14.26 8.97 -1.96
C VAL A 220 -14.75 10.22 -1.21
N LYS A 221 -14.54 10.27 0.11
CA LYS A 221 -14.86 11.43 0.94
C LYS A 221 -14.09 12.68 0.54
N ARG A 222 -12.78 12.56 0.28
CA ARG A 222 -11.95 13.69 -0.21
C ARG A 222 -12.41 14.22 -1.57
N LYS A 223 -13.00 13.38 -2.40
CA LYS A 223 -13.59 13.77 -3.69
C LYS A 223 -14.98 14.40 -3.56
N GLY A 224 -15.53 14.49 -2.34
CA GLY A 224 -16.83 15.11 -2.05
C GLY A 224 -18.02 14.16 -2.24
N TYR A 225 -17.79 12.85 -2.14
CA TYR A 225 -18.81 11.81 -2.22
C TYR A 225 -18.87 11.01 -0.92
N SER A 226 -19.82 10.10 -0.80
CA SER A 226 -19.90 9.16 0.33
C SER A 226 -19.98 7.71 -0.16
N ILE A 227 -19.50 6.79 0.67
CA ILE A 227 -19.58 5.35 0.44
C ILE A 227 -19.74 4.66 1.79
N ASP A 228 -20.57 3.64 1.86
CA ASP A 228 -20.67 2.82 3.06
C ASP A 228 -19.54 1.77 3.14
N SER A 229 -19.33 1.22 4.34
CA SER A 229 -18.26 0.24 4.59
C SER A 229 -18.43 -1.03 3.74
N ARG A 230 -19.65 -1.47 3.45
CA ARG A 230 -19.90 -2.65 2.64
C ARG A 230 -19.45 -2.44 1.21
N ASN A 231 -19.82 -1.31 0.60
CA ASN A 231 -19.44 -0.97 -0.76
C ASN A 231 -17.94 -0.65 -0.89
N ALA A 232 -17.33 -0.02 0.11
CA ALA A 232 -15.89 0.20 0.14
C ALA A 232 -15.12 -1.13 0.18
N ASN A 233 -15.57 -2.09 0.98
CA ASN A 233 -14.99 -3.43 1.03
C ASN A 233 -15.20 -4.19 -0.29
N LEU A 234 -16.38 -4.10 -0.89
CA LEU A 234 -16.67 -4.71 -2.20
C LEU A 234 -15.70 -4.19 -3.28
N LEU A 235 -15.48 -2.89 -3.33
CA LEU A 235 -14.51 -2.28 -4.24
C LEU A 235 -13.08 -2.74 -3.96
N ALA A 236 -12.67 -2.78 -2.69
CA ALA A 236 -11.34 -3.22 -2.28
C ALA A 236 -11.07 -4.66 -2.71
N GLU A 237 -12.03 -5.55 -2.51
CA GLU A 237 -11.89 -6.96 -2.86
C GLU A 237 -11.87 -7.18 -4.38
N TYR A 238 -12.70 -6.44 -5.11
CA TYR A 238 -12.79 -6.58 -6.57
C TYR A 238 -11.61 -5.94 -7.31
N LEU A 239 -11.19 -4.75 -6.89
CA LEU A 239 -10.11 -3.99 -7.54
C LEU A 239 -8.72 -4.36 -7.00
N GLY A 240 -8.66 -5.00 -5.83
CA GLY A 240 -7.42 -5.33 -5.14
C GLY A 240 -6.77 -4.09 -4.51
N ASN A 241 -5.45 -4.15 -4.32
CA ASN A 241 -4.68 -3.09 -3.66
C ASN A 241 -3.92 -2.17 -4.65
N ASP A 242 -4.31 -2.15 -5.91
CA ASP A 242 -3.81 -1.22 -6.91
C ASP A 242 -4.57 0.11 -6.81
N LEU A 243 -3.97 1.10 -6.15
CA LEU A 243 -4.59 2.40 -5.92
C LEU A 243 -4.88 3.16 -7.22
N GLY A 244 -4.03 3.02 -8.23
CA GLY A 244 -4.23 3.62 -9.55
C GLY A 244 -5.49 3.08 -10.22
N LYS A 245 -5.67 1.76 -10.21
CA LYS A 245 -6.88 1.10 -10.71
C LYS A 245 -8.12 1.56 -9.95
N ILE A 246 -8.05 1.60 -8.61
CA ILE A 246 -9.18 2.07 -7.78
C ILE A 246 -9.57 3.50 -8.13
N VAL A 247 -8.61 4.39 -8.27
CA VAL A 247 -8.85 5.80 -8.63
C VAL A 247 -9.47 5.93 -10.02
N ASN A 248 -8.98 5.16 -10.99
CA ASN A 248 -9.53 5.17 -12.35
C ASN A 248 -10.98 4.65 -12.38
N GLU A 249 -11.27 3.53 -11.72
CA GLU A 249 -12.62 2.96 -11.69
C GLU A 249 -13.61 3.85 -10.93
N THR A 250 -13.24 4.34 -9.76
CA THR A 250 -14.09 5.28 -9.00
C THR A 250 -14.23 6.62 -9.70
N GLY A 251 -13.20 7.07 -10.43
CA GLY A 251 -13.23 8.27 -11.26
C GLY A 251 -14.33 8.24 -12.33
N LYS A 252 -14.53 7.09 -13.00
CA LYS A 252 -15.64 6.89 -13.95
C LYS A 252 -16.99 7.08 -13.26
N VAL A 253 -17.14 6.57 -12.04
CA VAL A 253 -18.37 6.73 -11.24
C VAL A 253 -18.62 8.20 -10.93
N PHE A 254 -17.60 8.96 -10.54
CA PHE A 254 -17.74 10.38 -10.19
C PHE A 254 -18.18 11.27 -11.38
N ILE A 255 -17.85 10.87 -12.62
CA ILE A 255 -18.31 11.59 -13.82
C ILE A 255 -19.83 11.53 -13.97
N SER A 256 -20.44 10.40 -13.58
CA SER A 256 -21.89 10.16 -13.73
C SER A 256 -22.73 10.60 -12.53
N LEU A 257 -22.09 11.05 -11.43
CA LEU A 257 -22.77 11.37 -10.19
C LEU A 257 -22.74 12.86 -9.84
N PRO A 258 -23.86 13.42 -9.33
CA PRO A 258 -23.82 14.74 -8.72
C PRO A 258 -22.95 14.75 -7.47
N LYS A 259 -22.25 15.87 -7.22
CA LYS A 259 -21.44 16.01 -5.99
C LYS A 259 -22.30 15.82 -4.74
N GLY A 260 -21.71 15.16 -3.75
CA GLY A 260 -22.40 14.83 -2.51
C GLY A 260 -23.19 13.52 -2.56
N ALA A 261 -23.32 12.88 -3.72
CA ALA A 261 -24.03 11.61 -3.85
C ALA A 261 -23.30 10.46 -3.13
N ALA A 262 -24.07 9.43 -2.80
CA ALA A 262 -23.52 8.20 -2.23
C ALA A 262 -23.23 7.17 -3.34
N LEU A 263 -22.06 6.53 -3.25
CA LEU A 263 -21.72 5.37 -4.09
C LEU A 263 -22.46 4.14 -3.55
N THR A 264 -23.66 3.89 -4.09
CA THR A 264 -24.46 2.71 -3.73
C THR A 264 -24.05 1.49 -4.54
N SER A 265 -24.45 0.30 -4.09
CA SER A 265 -24.19 -0.97 -4.80
C SER A 265 -24.68 -0.93 -6.26
N ASP A 266 -25.86 -0.36 -6.49
CA ASP A 266 -26.47 -0.27 -7.84
C ASP A 266 -25.67 0.65 -8.78
N ILE A 267 -25.10 1.73 -8.23
CA ILE A 267 -24.22 2.65 -8.98
C ILE A 267 -22.88 1.96 -9.31
N ILE A 268 -22.31 1.23 -8.35
CA ILE A 268 -21.08 0.45 -8.55
C ILE A 268 -21.29 -0.62 -9.62
N GLU A 269 -22.40 -1.37 -9.54
CA GLU A 269 -22.75 -2.39 -10.54
C GLU A 269 -22.87 -1.78 -11.94
N ARG A 270 -23.61 -0.69 -12.07
CA ARG A 270 -23.85 -0.04 -13.37
C ARG A 270 -22.60 0.56 -14.02
N ASN A 271 -21.67 1.12 -13.23
CA ASN A 271 -20.53 1.85 -13.76
C ASN A 271 -19.21 1.04 -13.77
N ILE A 272 -19.07 0.08 -12.86
CA ILE A 272 -17.83 -0.74 -12.70
C ILE A 272 -18.09 -2.19 -13.15
N GLY A 273 -19.35 -2.59 -13.28
CA GLY A 273 -19.72 -3.96 -13.70
C GLY A 273 -19.62 -5.01 -12.59
N ILE A 274 -19.59 -4.58 -11.32
CA ILE A 274 -19.56 -5.50 -10.18
C ILE A 274 -21.00 -5.81 -9.78
N SER A 275 -21.52 -6.98 -10.16
CA SER A 275 -22.84 -7.40 -9.75
C SER A 275 -22.95 -7.53 -8.23
N LYS A 276 -24.02 -7.00 -7.68
CA LYS A 276 -24.34 -7.07 -6.25
C LYS A 276 -24.62 -8.49 -5.79
N ASP A 277 -25.32 -9.26 -6.60
CA ASP A 277 -25.85 -10.57 -6.25
C ASP A 277 -25.05 -11.73 -6.86
N TYR A 278 -24.33 -11.49 -7.96
CA TYR A 278 -23.58 -12.50 -8.70
C TYR A 278 -22.10 -12.12 -8.80
N ASN A 279 -21.44 -12.05 -7.66
CA ASN A 279 -19.99 -11.83 -7.59
C ASN A 279 -19.30 -12.91 -6.75
N ILE A 280 -17.99 -13.01 -6.86
CA ILE A 280 -17.21 -14.06 -6.20
C ILE A 280 -17.27 -13.96 -4.66
N PHE A 281 -17.45 -12.79 -4.10
CA PHE A 281 -17.50 -12.56 -2.66
C PHE A 281 -18.86 -12.96 -2.08
N GLU A 282 -19.94 -12.65 -2.81
CA GLU A 282 -21.26 -13.17 -2.47
C GLU A 282 -21.27 -14.71 -2.55
N LEU A 283 -20.60 -15.29 -3.56
CA LEU A 283 -20.41 -16.74 -3.64
C LEU A 283 -19.69 -17.30 -2.41
N GLN A 284 -18.58 -16.70 -1.98
CA GLN A 284 -17.85 -17.12 -0.78
C GLN A 284 -18.71 -17.06 0.48
N LYS A 285 -19.46 -15.98 0.64
CA LYS A 285 -20.36 -15.77 1.77
C LYS A 285 -21.43 -16.82 1.84
N VAL A 286 -22.23 -16.97 0.76
CA VAL A 286 -23.36 -17.95 0.75
C VAL A 286 -22.86 -19.39 0.83
N PHE A 287 -21.67 -19.67 0.27
CA PHE A 287 -21.01 -20.96 0.45
C PHE A 287 -20.65 -21.17 1.93
N GLY A 288 -20.04 -20.17 2.58
CA GLY A 288 -19.70 -20.20 4.00
C GLY A 288 -20.93 -20.39 4.90
N GLU A 289 -22.06 -19.79 4.55
CA GLU A 289 -23.37 -19.95 5.21
C GLU A 289 -24.03 -21.31 4.91
N ARG A 290 -23.50 -22.06 3.93
CA ARG A 290 -24.04 -23.33 3.43
C ARG A 290 -25.42 -23.19 2.77
N ASP A 291 -25.68 -22.02 2.17
CA ASP A 291 -26.86 -21.78 1.35
C ASP A 291 -26.68 -22.44 -0.04
N VAL A 292 -27.11 -23.70 -0.13
CA VAL A 292 -26.99 -24.53 -1.35
C VAL A 292 -27.68 -23.87 -2.54
N LEU A 293 -28.89 -23.33 -2.32
CA LEU A 293 -29.73 -22.79 -3.40
C LEU A 293 -29.09 -21.54 -4.02
N LYS A 294 -28.68 -20.61 -3.17
CA LYS A 294 -28.07 -19.36 -3.65
C LYS A 294 -26.69 -19.61 -4.25
N THR A 295 -25.88 -20.48 -3.64
CA THR A 295 -24.59 -20.93 -4.19
C THR A 295 -24.76 -21.49 -5.60
N THR A 296 -25.70 -22.40 -5.79
CA THR A 296 -25.97 -23.01 -7.10
C THR A 296 -26.39 -21.98 -8.14
N ARG A 297 -27.23 -21.00 -7.78
CA ARG A 297 -27.62 -19.91 -8.68
C ARG A 297 -26.44 -19.09 -9.16
N ILE A 298 -25.53 -18.70 -8.24
CA ILE A 298 -24.33 -17.92 -8.59
C ILE A 298 -23.38 -18.74 -9.46
N VAL A 299 -23.18 -20.02 -9.13
CA VAL A 299 -22.34 -20.93 -9.90
C VAL A 299 -22.87 -21.11 -11.33
N HIS A 300 -24.18 -21.26 -11.50
CA HIS A 300 -24.83 -21.32 -12.82
C HIS A 300 -24.61 -20.02 -13.61
N TYR A 301 -24.78 -18.87 -12.96
CA TYR A 301 -24.53 -17.58 -13.60
C TYR A 301 -23.08 -17.46 -14.08
N PHE A 302 -22.09 -17.84 -13.28
CA PHE A 302 -20.67 -17.83 -13.67
C PHE A 302 -20.39 -18.80 -14.83
N ALA A 303 -20.98 -20.00 -14.80
CA ALA A 303 -20.83 -20.99 -15.85
C ALA A 303 -21.37 -20.50 -17.21
N GLN A 304 -22.43 -19.67 -17.21
CA GLN A 304 -23.01 -19.07 -18.41
C GLN A 304 -22.25 -17.83 -18.88
N ASN A 305 -21.57 -17.12 -17.97
CA ASN A 305 -20.86 -15.85 -18.25
C ASN A 305 -19.34 -15.99 -18.06
N GLN A 306 -18.73 -17.01 -18.65
CA GLN A 306 -17.32 -17.35 -18.46
C GLN A 306 -16.33 -16.27 -18.91
N LYS A 307 -16.72 -15.37 -19.82
CA LYS A 307 -15.89 -14.25 -20.27
C LYS A 307 -15.71 -13.20 -19.16
N GLU A 308 -16.77 -12.94 -18.41
CA GLU A 308 -16.79 -11.99 -17.29
C GLU A 308 -16.26 -12.64 -16.00
N HIS A 309 -16.43 -13.97 -15.89
CA HIS A 309 -16.05 -14.79 -14.75
C HIS A 309 -15.11 -15.91 -15.16
N PRO A 310 -13.84 -15.61 -15.54
CA PRO A 310 -12.89 -16.63 -15.98
C PRO A 310 -12.54 -17.58 -14.84
N LEU A 311 -12.58 -18.91 -15.12
CA LEU A 311 -12.32 -19.94 -14.13
C LEU A 311 -10.99 -19.77 -13.37
N PRO A 312 -9.84 -19.38 -13.98
CA PRO A 312 -8.60 -19.17 -13.26
C PRO A 312 -8.70 -18.09 -12.17
N LEU A 313 -9.44 -17.02 -12.42
CA LEU A 313 -9.65 -15.94 -11.43
C LEU A 313 -10.52 -16.43 -10.27
N ILE A 314 -11.59 -17.14 -10.57
CA ILE A 314 -12.46 -17.77 -9.56
C ILE A 314 -11.64 -18.71 -8.68
N MET A 315 -10.84 -19.59 -9.28
CA MET A 315 -10.00 -20.55 -8.54
C MET A 315 -9.00 -19.86 -7.63
N ALA A 316 -8.31 -18.84 -8.11
CA ALA A 316 -7.32 -18.09 -7.30
C ALA A 316 -7.99 -17.45 -6.07
N THR A 317 -9.17 -16.86 -6.27
CA THR A 317 -9.94 -16.20 -5.19
C THR A 317 -10.47 -17.21 -4.17
N LEU A 318 -11.02 -18.35 -4.65
CA LEU A 318 -11.49 -19.44 -3.78
C LEU A 318 -10.33 -20.07 -2.98
N TYR A 319 -9.17 -20.28 -3.63
CA TYR A 319 -7.99 -20.80 -2.94
C TYR A 319 -7.55 -19.88 -1.80
N GLY A 320 -7.52 -18.57 -2.05
CA GLY A 320 -7.24 -17.57 -1.03
C GLY A 320 -8.24 -17.62 0.14
N TYR A 321 -9.52 -17.74 -0.16
CA TYR A 321 -10.58 -17.86 0.84
C TYR A 321 -10.42 -19.13 1.72
N PHE A 322 -10.29 -20.30 1.12
CA PHE A 322 -10.14 -21.56 1.87
C PHE A 322 -8.83 -21.65 2.65
N THR A 323 -7.76 -21.06 2.12
CA THR A 323 -6.48 -20.95 2.86
C THR A 323 -6.63 -20.09 4.11
N LYS A 324 -7.32 -18.95 4.01
CA LYS A 324 -7.65 -18.12 5.17
C LYS A 324 -8.60 -18.85 6.14
N LEU A 325 -9.54 -19.64 5.66
CA LEU A 325 -10.45 -20.41 6.50
C LEU A 325 -9.70 -21.50 7.30
N ILE A 326 -8.73 -22.20 6.70
CA ILE A 326 -7.84 -23.12 7.44
C ILE A 326 -7.04 -22.35 8.49
N LYS A 327 -6.45 -21.23 8.10
CA LYS A 327 -5.68 -20.37 9.02
C LYS A 327 -6.55 -19.91 10.19
N TYR A 328 -7.83 -19.57 9.93
CA TYR A 328 -8.79 -19.20 10.97
C TYR A 328 -9.01 -20.32 12.00
N HIS A 329 -9.18 -21.57 11.54
CA HIS A 329 -9.32 -22.72 12.47
C HIS A 329 -8.13 -22.85 13.42
N PHE A 330 -6.91 -22.61 12.93
CA PHE A 330 -5.71 -22.62 13.74
C PHE A 330 -5.64 -21.43 14.70
N LEU A 331 -5.87 -20.20 14.18
CA LEU A 331 -5.77 -18.97 14.96
C LEU A 331 -6.81 -18.89 16.08
N LYS A 332 -8.02 -19.42 15.86
CA LYS A 332 -9.08 -19.45 16.87
C LYS A 332 -8.64 -20.16 18.16
N ALA A 333 -7.74 -21.14 18.07
CA ALA A 333 -7.23 -21.89 19.23
C ALA A 333 -5.97 -21.26 19.85
N THR A 334 -5.27 -20.38 19.14
CA THR A 334 -3.91 -19.94 19.52
C THR A 334 -3.78 -18.45 19.77
N VAL A 335 -4.73 -17.63 19.29
CA VAL A 335 -4.61 -16.16 19.30
C VAL A 335 -5.86 -15.52 19.91
N PRO A 336 -5.73 -14.41 20.67
CA PRO A 336 -6.88 -13.65 21.17
C PRO A 336 -7.79 -13.17 20.04
N ALA A 337 -9.11 -13.21 20.28
CA ALA A 337 -10.13 -12.88 19.24
C ALA A 337 -9.90 -11.53 18.54
N GLY A 338 -9.47 -10.50 19.27
CA GLY A 338 -9.21 -9.16 18.71
C GLY A 338 -8.05 -9.10 17.71
N SER A 339 -7.13 -10.07 17.72
CA SER A 339 -5.96 -10.10 16.83
C SER A 339 -6.19 -10.96 15.58
N ILE A 340 -7.23 -11.79 15.55
CA ILE A 340 -7.45 -12.79 14.49
C ILE A 340 -7.57 -12.13 13.11
N ALA A 341 -8.31 -11.03 12.99
CA ALA A 341 -8.49 -10.34 11.70
C ALA A 341 -7.16 -9.85 11.11
N GLY A 342 -6.29 -9.27 11.96
CA GLY A 342 -4.96 -8.82 11.56
C GLY A 342 -4.06 -9.96 11.12
N GLU A 343 -4.08 -11.07 11.86
CA GLU A 343 -3.29 -12.27 11.54
C GLU A 343 -3.78 -12.98 10.27
N LEU A 344 -5.09 -12.96 10.00
CA LEU A 344 -5.67 -13.46 8.75
C LEU A 344 -5.38 -12.56 7.56
N GLY A 345 -5.06 -11.28 7.80
CA GLY A 345 -4.96 -10.28 6.74
C GLY A 345 -6.33 -9.97 6.11
N VAL A 346 -7.40 -9.93 6.93
CA VAL A 346 -8.75 -9.59 6.48
C VAL A 346 -9.28 -8.37 7.23
N ASN A 347 -10.19 -7.62 6.58
CA ASN A 347 -10.88 -6.56 7.28
C ASN A 347 -11.74 -7.14 8.42
N PRO A 348 -11.70 -6.58 9.65
CA PRO A 348 -12.50 -7.06 10.78
C PRO A 348 -13.99 -7.21 10.49
N TYR A 349 -14.53 -6.43 9.54
CA TYR A 349 -15.90 -6.52 9.08
C TYR A 349 -16.28 -7.92 8.59
N PHE A 350 -15.37 -8.61 7.89
CA PHE A 350 -15.61 -9.95 7.33
C PHE A 350 -15.28 -11.10 8.30
N LEU A 351 -14.72 -10.81 9.47
CA LEU A 351 -14.33 -11.88 10.42
C LEU A 351 -15.51 -12.78 10.78
N LYS A 352 -16.72 -12.20 10.92
CA LYS A 352 -17.95 -12.93 11.21
C LYS A 352 -18.34 -13.94 10.13
N GLU A 353 -18.02 -13.64 8.86
CA GLU A 353 -18.27 -14.57 7.74
C GLU A 353 -17.34 -15.79 7.83
N TYR A 354 -16.04 -15.58 8.17
CA TYR A 354 -15.11 -16.67 8.45
C TYR A 354 -15.50 -17.49 9.68
N GLU A 355 -16.04 -16.85 10.72
CA GLU A 355 -16.59 -17.56 11.87
C GLU A 355 -17.74 -18.49 11.49
N THR A 356 -18.68 -17.98 10.68
CA THR A 356 -19.82 -18.75 10.21
C THR A 356 -19.38 -19.91 9.32
N ALA A 357 -18.47 -19.66 8.38
CA ALA A 357 -17.92 -20.69 7.53
C ALA A 357 -17.18 -21.77 8.33
N ALA A 358 -16.39 -21.38 9.34
CA ALA A 358 -15.67 -22.32 10.20
C ALA A 358 -16.58 -23.20 11.10
N ARG A 359 -17.80 -22.74 11.41
CA ARG A 359 -18.80 -23.58 12.08
C ARG A 359 -19.39 -24.62 11.13
N ASN A 360 -19.59 -24.24 9.86
CA ASN A 360 -20.22 -25.09 8.85
C ASN A 360 -19.24 -26.08 8.20
N TYR A 361 -17.96 -25.70 8.14
CA TYR A 361 -16.89 -26.49 7.51
C TYR A 361 -15.73 -26.68 8.49
N ASN A 362 -15.59 -27.89 9.04
CA ASN A 362 -14.46 -28.22 9.89
C ASN A 362 -13.14 -28.26 9.09
N GLU A 363 -12.01 -28.22 9.78
CA GLU A 363 -10.69 -28.18 9.15
C GLU A 363 -10.46 -29.32 8.15
N ARG A 364 -10.91 -30.54 8.46
CA ARG A 364 -10.78 -31.72 7.58
C ARG A 364 -11.54 -31.50 6.26
N LYS A 365 -12.78 -30.99 6.32
CA LYS A 365 -13.59 -30.71 5.12
C LYS A 365 -12.96 -29.58 4.29
N VAL A 366 -12.43 -28.53 4.93
CA VAL A 366 -11.76 -27.43 4.20
C VAL A 366 -10.50 -27.94 3.48
N ARG A 367 -9.71 -28.81 4.10
CA ARG A 367 -8.55 -29.44 3.43
C ARG A 367 -8.98 -30.28 2.23
N GLN A 368 -10.08 -31.01 2.35
CA GLN A 368 -10.64 -31.80 1.26
C GLN A 368 -11.12 -30.89 0.11
N ILE A 369 -11.80 -29.78 0.41
CA ILE A 369 -12.22 -28.77 -0.57
C ILE A 369 -11.03 -28.20 -1.34
N ILE A 370 -9.92 -27.89 -0.64
CA ILE A 370 -8.68 -27.44 -1.32
C ILE A 370 -8.11 -28.52 -2.23
N GLY A 371 -8.21 -29.81 -1.85
CA GLY A 371 -7.85 -30.91 -2.73
C GLY A 371 -8.69 -30.92 -4.02
N TRP A 372 -9.99 -30.79 -3.91
CA TRP A 372 -10.89 -30.71 -5.07
C TRP A 372 -10.68 -29.46 -5.93
N LEU A 373 -10.32 -28.33 -5.31
CA LEU A 373 -9.95 -27.12 -6.03
C LEU A 373 -8.70 -27.34 -6.90
N ARG A 374 -7.70 -28.06 -6.36
CA ARG A 374 -6.50 -28.48 -7.11
C ARG A 374 -6.88 -29.43 -8.24
N GLU A 375 -7.76 -30.41 -8.03
CA GLU A 375 -8.23 -31.30 -9.09
C GLU A 375 -8.90 -30.52 -10.22
N MET A 376 -9.73 -29.55 -9.87
CA MET A 376 -10.39 -28.67 -10.85
C MET A 376 -9.36 -27.84 -11.64
N ASP A 377 -8.30 -27.32 -10.99
CA ASP A 377 -7.23 -26.60 -11.66
C ASP A 377 -6.49 -27.48 -12.67
N VAL A 378 -6.14 -28.70 -12.29
CA VAL A 378 -5.46 -29.67 -13.16
C VAL A 378 -6.34 -30.04 -14.35
N LYS A 379 -7.63 -30.33 -14.11
CA LYS A 379 -8.60 -30.64 -15.19
C LYS A 379 -8.81 -29.45 -16.14
N SER A 380 -8.84 -28.21 -15.62
CA SER A 380 -9.01 -27.00 -16.43
C SER A 380 -7.86 -26.76 -17.42
N LYS A 381 -6.70 -27.33 -17.15
CA LYS A 381 -5.50 -27.29 -17.99
C LYS A 381 -5.38 -28.50 -18.96
N GLY A 382 -6.43 -29.33 -19.03
CA GLY A 382 -6.50 -30.48 -19.95
C GLY A 382 -5.86 -31.76 -19.43
N VAL A 383 -5.38 -31.81 -18.18
CA VAL A 383 -4.84 -33.06 -17.61
C VAL A 383 -6.02 -33.89 -17.06
N ASP A 384 -6.10 -35.15 -17.49
CA ASP A 384 -7.20 -36.09 -17.18
C ASP A 384 -8.60 -35.54 -17.49
N ASN A 385 -8.68 -34.61 -18.48
CA ASN A 385 -9.93 -34.00 -18.91
C ASN A 385 -9.98 -33.92 -20.45
N GLY A 386 -10.80 -34.74 -21.07
CA GLY A 386 -10.87 -34.80 -22.53
C GLY A 386 -11.61 -33.65 -23.19
N SER A 387 -12.63 -33.03 -22.52
CA SER A 387 -13.47 -32.01 -23.16
C SER A 387 -14.46 -31.30 -22.22
N THR A 388 -14.33 -31.41 -20.89
CA THR A 388 -15.27 -30.79 -19.97
C THR A 388 -15.06 -29.27 -19.93
N GLU A 389 -16.13 -28.53 -20.22
CA GLU A 389 -16.10 -27.06 -20.17
C GLU A 389 -15.84 -26.53 -18.76
N HIS A 390 -15.21 -25.35 -18.67
CA HIS A 390 -14.88 -24.70 -17.40
C HIS A 390 -16.11 -24.48 -16.50
N GLY A 391 -17.25 -24.17 -17.08
CA GLY A 391 -18.51 -24.01 -16.34
C GLY A 391 -18.97 -25.30 -15.67
N GLU A 392 -18.82 -26.45 -16.32
CA GLU A 392 -19.18 -27.75 -15.76
C GLU A 392 -18.20 -28.18 -14.66
N LEU A 393 -16.90 -27.91 -14.82
CA LEU A 393 -15.91 -28.13 -13.76
C LEU A 393 -16.25 -27.33 -12.50
N LEU A 394 -16.68 -26.09 -12.65
CA LEU A 394 -17.10 -25.25 -11.54
C LEU A 394 -18.33 -25.81 -10.84
N LYS A 395 -19.34 -26.26 -11.57
CA LYS A 395 -20.54 -26.91 -11.02
C LYS A 395 -20.18 -28.19 -10.26
N GLU A 396 -19.34 -29.06 -10.85
CA GLU A 396 -18.86 -30.29 -10.21
C GLU A 396 -18.17 -30.00 -8.88
N PHE A 397 -17.27 -28.99 -8.88
CA PHE A 397 -16.56 -28.58 -7.67
C PHE A 397 -17.50 -28.16 -6.54
N PHE A 398 -18.43 -27.25 -6.82
CA PHE A 398 -19.34 -26.77 -5.78
C PHE A 398 -20.31 -27.85 -5.31
N PHE A 399 -20.73 -28.73 -6.20
CA PHE A 399 -21.53 -29.89 -5.81
C PHE A 399 -20.80 -30.77 -4.79
N LYS A 400 -19.54 -31.17 -5.08
CA LYS A 400 -18.70 -31.96 -4.16
C LYS A 400 -18.40 -31.23 -2.84
N ALA A 401 -18.22 -29.91 -2.90
CA ALA A 401 -17.83 -29.11 -1.75
C ALA A 401 -18.99 -28.92 -0.74
N MET A 402 -20.25 -28.91 -1.22
CA MET A 402 -21.41 -28.67 -0.40
C MET A 402 -22.08 -29.97 0.14
N HIS A 403 -21.79 -31.10 -0.48
CA HIS A 403 -22.25 -32.44 -0.06
C HIS A 403 -21.10 -33.23 0.53
#